data_f9b6352020ed632a1877b2c4c22e3710
#
_entry.id   f9b6352020ed632a1877b2c4c22e3710
#
_cell.length_a   1.000
_cell.length_b   1.000
_cell.length_c   1.000
_cell.angle_alpha   90.00
_cell.angle_beta   90.00
_cell.angle_gamma   90.00
#
_symmetry.space_group_name_H-M   'P 1'
#
loop_
_entity.id
_entity.type
_entity.pdbx_description
1 polymer ?
#
loop_
_entity_poly.entity_id
_entity_poly.type
_entity_poly.pdbx_seq_one_letter_code
_entity_poly.pdbx_strand_id
1 'polypeptide(L)'
;LEKQSDLLLDIQHLHTAYRLQGKFYDAADDVNLTLKRDEILAIVGESGCGKSTIASSIIGLYDHKNTKVTGDILYNELNLVGLNESLFNKIRGDKIGMIFQDPLASLNPLMRVGDQVAETLYYHTDMDEKTRHARVIELFNQVGMPKPEEMYEMYPHELSGGLRQRVVIAMAIACKPEVIIADEPTTALDVTIQAQILDLLEDIQKQSHSGIILITHDLGVVAETADEVAVMYAGQIVEKSDVKTIFENPLHPYTRSLLNSMPQSDDTDEDLHVIHGTVPSLKNMPRTGDRFAARIPWIPASAHEEEPKVHEVAPGHWVRCTCWKSFHFEDEKTASGE
;
A
#
# COMPACT_ATOMS: atom_id res chain seq x y z
N LEU A 1 -8.11 -12.55 -30.47
CA LEU A 1 -7.83 -11.57 -29.43
C LEU A 1 -8.59 -12.04 -28.21
N GLU A 2 -7.93 -12.82 -27.33
CA GLU A 2 -8.43 -13.12 -26.00
C GLU A 2 -8.63 -11.77 -25.28
N LYS A 3 -9.80 -11.56 -24.68
CA LYS A 3 -10.02 -10.44 -23.77
C LYS A 3 -9.09 -10.68 -22.60
N GLN A 4 -8.01 -9.92 -22.52
CA GLN A 4 -7.17 -9.87 -21.32
C GLN A 4 -8.09 -9.46 -20.16
N SER A 5 -8.09 -10.21 -19.07
CA SER A 5 -8.89 -9.88 -17.90
C SER A 5 -8.46 -8.52 -17.39
N ASP A 6 -9.41 -7.62 -17.12
CA ASP A 6 -9.09 -6.33 -16.49
C ASP A 6 -8.56 -6.51 -15.06
N LEU A 7 -8.82 -7.66 -14.44
CA LEU A 7 -8.36 -8.02 -13.09
C LEU A 7 -6.91 -8.52 -13.16
N LEU A 8 -6.00 -7.80 -12.53
CA LEU A 8 -4.57 -8.13 -12.46
C LEU A 8 -4.23 -8.95 -11.22
N LEU A 9 -4.79 -8.57 -10.07
CA LEU A 9 -4.53 -9.21 -8.79
C LEU A 9 -5.84 -9.44 -8.06
N ASP A 10 -6.00 -10.66 -7.50
CA ASP A 10 -7.13 -11.02 -6.65
C ASP A 10 -6.59 -11.69 -5.37
N ILE A 11 -6.79 -11.02 -4.26
CA ILE A 11 -6.37 -11.48 -2.93
C ILE A 11 -7.61 -11.97 -2.20
N GLN A 12 -7.61 -13.24 -1.81
CA GLN A 12 -8.74 -13.90 -1.18
C GLN A 12 -8.31 -14.53 0.14
N HIS A 13 -8.98 -14.13 1.21
CA HIS A 13 -8.78 -14.66 2.56
C HIS A 13 -7.30 -14.73 2.97
N LEU A 14 -6.54 -13.68 2.65
CA LEU A 14 -5.12 -13.64 2.97
C LEU A 14 -4.89 -13.52 4.47
N HIS A 15 -4.15 -14.48 5.00
CA HIS A 15 -3.60 -14.42 6.35
C HIS A 15 -2.08 -14.46 6.28
N THR A 16 -1.44 -13.50 6.94
CA THR A 16 0.02 -13.49 7.07
C THR A 16 0.40 -13.37 8.53
N ALA A 17 0.99 -14.42 9.07
CA ALA A 17 1.36 -14.51 10.48
C ALA A 17 2.88 -14.55 10.66
N TYR A 18 3.37 -13.79 11.65
CA TYR A 18 4.76 -13.78 12.06
C TYR A 18 4.97 -14.58 13.34
N ARG A 19 6.11 -15.29 13.40
CA ARG A 19 6.50 -16.06 14.58
C ARG A 19 7.18 -15.19 15.62
N LEU A 20 6.52 -15.02 16.76
CA LEU A 20 7.04 -14.31 17.92
C LEU A 20 7.06 -15.25 19.13
N GLN A 21 8.24 -15.43 19.74
CA GLN A 21 8.39 -16.31 20.92
C GLN A 21 7.80 -17.72 20.72
N GLY A 22 7.98 -18.28 19.52
CA GLY A 22 7.52 -19.63 19.18
C GLY A 22 6.05 -19.78 18.77
N LYS A 23 5.24 -18.72 18.82
CA LYS A 23 3.84 -18.69 18.37
C LYS A 23 3.68 -17.80 17.15
N PHE A 24 2.71 -18.13 16.28
CA PHE A 24 2.34 -17.33 15.13
C PHE A 24 1.22 -16.35 15.50
N TYR A 25 1.34 -15.12 14.99
CA TYR A 25 0.38 -14.04 15.20
C TYR A 25 0.10 -13.36 13.85
N ASP A 26 -1.18 -13.28 13.47
CA ASP A 26 -1.60 -12.69 12.20
C ASP A 26 -1.39 -11.17 12.21
N ALA A 27 -0.58 -10.70 11.28
CA ALA A 27 -0.36 -9.28 10.99
C ALA A 27 -1.25 -8.80 9.82
N ALA A 28 -1.65 -9.71 8.94
CA ALA A 28 -2.77 -9.57 8.03
C ALA A 28 -3.74 -10.72 8.30
N ASP A 29 -5.04 -10.43 8.38
CA ASP A 29 -6.05 -11.36 8.86
C ASP A 29 -7.34 -11.19 8.05
N ASP A 30 -7.66 -12.19 7.24
CA ASP A 30 -8.80 -12.23 6.32
C ASP A 30 -8.85 -11.01 5.40
N VAL A 31 -7.72 -10.74 4.72
CA VAL A 31 -7.63 -9.63 3.76
C VAL A 31 -8.15 -10.08 2.40
N ASN A 32 -9.11 -9.30 1.87
CA ASN A 32 -9.71 -9.51 0.56
C ASN A 32 -9.61 -8.21 -0.24
N LEU A 33 -8.84 -8.21 -1.34
CA LEU A 33 -8.57 -7.05 -2.18
C LEU A 33 -8.46 -7.47 -3.65
N THR A 34 -8.86 -6.59 -4.52
CA THR A 34 -8.68 -6.73 -5.98
C THR A 34 -7.95 -5.54 -6.54
N LEU A 35 -7.16 -5.74 -7.57
CA LEU A 35 -6.53 -4.68 -8.35
C LEU A 35 -6.79 -4.91 -9.83
N LYS A 36 -7.30 -3.90 -10.50
CA LYS A 36 -7.56 -3.92 -11.94
C LYS A 36 -6.45 -3.19 -12.71
N ARG A 37 -6.45 -3.41 -14.00
CA ARG A 37 -5.63 -2.64 -14.94
C ARG A 37 -6.11 -1.18 -14.93
N ASP A 38 -5.17 -0.25 -15.08
CA ASP A 38 -5.43 1.19 -15.06
C ASP A 38 -6.07 1.70 -13.73
N GLU A 39 -5.90 0.96 -12.62
CA GLU A 39 -6.45 1.30 -11.30
C GLU A 39 -5.34 1.61 -10.30
N ILE A 40 -5.56 2.62 -9.47
CA ILE A 40 -4.76 2.90 -8.27
C ILE A 40 -5.58 2.53 -7.04
N LEU A 41 -5.24 1.41 -6.42
CA LEU A 41 -5.80 0.97 -5.14
C LEU A 41 -4.94 1.51 -3.99
N ALA A 42 -5.46 2.42 -3.20
CA ALA A 42 -4.78 2.87 -1.99
C ALA A 42 -5.09 1.96 -0.80
N ILE A 43 -4.05 1.58 -0.04
CA ILE A 43 -4.18 0.92 1.26
C ILE A 43 -3.72 1.90 2.33
N VAL A 44 -4.65 2.34 3.17
CA VAL A 44 -4.42 3.38 4.18
C VAL A 44 -4.63 2.89 5.60
N GLY A 45 -3.99 3.53 6.56
CA GLY A 45 -4.13 3.25 7.98
C GLY A 45 -2.89 3.66 8.78
N GLU A 46 -3.00 3.63 10.11
CA GLU A 46 -1.90 4.00 11.01
C GLU A 46 -0.69 3.09 10.84
N SER A 47 0.49 3.59 11.24
CA SER A 47 1.72 2.79 11.23
C SER A 47 1.56 1.51 12.07
N GLY A 48 2.09 0.39 11.56
CA GLY A 48 2.01 -0.92 12.22
C GLY A 48 0.67 -1.66 12.06
N CYS A 49 -0.31 -1.15 11.30
CA CYS A 49 -1.58 -1.85 11.07
C CYS A 49 -1.50 -3.05 10.12
N GLY A 50 -0.37 -3.26 9.42
CA GLY A 50 -0.15 -4.44 8.55
C GLY A 50 -0.04 -4.16 7.05
N LYS A 51 -0.06 -2.91 6.58
CA LYS A 51 -0.02 -2.54 5.15
C LYS A 51 1.16 -3.15 4.39
N SER A 52 2.38 -2.93 4.87
CA SER A 52 3.60 -3.48 4.25
C SER A 52 3.67 -5.02 4.33
N THR A 53 2.92 -5.65 5.25
CA THR A 53 2.77 -7.10 5.31
C THR A 53 2.03 -7.63 4.08
N ILE A 54 1.00 -6.93 3.62
CA ILE A 54 0.28 -7.28 2.38
C ILE A 54 1.24 -7.21 1.20
N ALA A 55 1.98 -6.09 1.04
CA ALA A 55 2.97 -5.90 -0.01
C ALA A 55 4.01 -7.03 -0.04
N SER A 56 4.60 -7.33 1.13
CA SER A 56 5.60 -8.40 1.27
C SER A 56 5.02 -9.79 0.95
N SER A 57 3.74 -10.02 1.26
CA SER A 57 3.05 -11.27 0.94
C SER A 57 2.83 -11.44 -0.56
N ILE A 58 2.46 -10.38 -1.27
CA ILE A 58 2.23 -10.39 -2.72
C ILE A 58 3.52 -10.75 -3.46
N ILE A 59 4.66 -10.13 -3.10
CA ILE A 59 5.92 -10.39 -3.79
C ILE A 59 6.72 -11.56 -3.18
N GLY A 60 6.17 -12.22 -2.15
CA GLY A 60 6.83 -13.34 -1.48
C GLY A 60 8.15 -12.96 -0.77
N LEU A 61 8.29 -11.71 -0.36
CA LEU A 61 9.50 -11.20 0.32
C LEU A 61 9.36 -11.30 1.84
N TYR A 62 9.47 -12.49 2.36
CA TYR A 62 9.39 -12.79 3.78
C TYR A 62 10.24 -14.00 4.17
N ASP A 63 10.64 -14.09 5.43
CA ASP A 63 11.35 -15.25 5.96
C ASP A 63 10.39 -16.44 6.14
N HIS A 64 10.48 -17.42 5.25
CA HIS A 64 9.65 -18.63 5.27
C HIS A 64 9.73 -19.46 6.55
N LYS A 65 10.78 -19.28 7.38
CA LYS A 65 10.91 -19.97 8.67
C LYS A 65 10.08 -19.31 9.78
N ASN A 66 9.90 -17.99 9.68
CA ASN A 66 9.26 -17.18 10.70
C ASN A 66 7.97 -16.53 10.21
N THR A 67 7.55 -16.78 8.97
CA THR A 67 6.32 -16.24 8.40
C THR A 67 5.47 -17.37 7.83
N LYS A 68 4.19 -17.33 8.09
CA LYS A 68 3.20 -18.23 7.50
C LYS A 68 2.21 -17.40 6.69
N VAL A 69 2.08 -17.71 5.41
CA VAL A 69 1.11 -17.09 4.51
C VAL A 69 0.11 -18.15 4.07
N THR A 70 -1.18 -17.83 4.17
CA THR A 70 -2.31 -18.69 3.74
C THR A 70 -3.39 -17.85 3.09
N GLY A 71 -4.35 -18.49 2.43
CA GLY A 71 -5.28 -17.85 1.50
C GLY A 71 -4.73 -17.88 0.09
N ASP A 72 -5.28 -17.07 -0.79
CA ASP A 72 -4.89 -17.02 -2.19
C ASP A 72 -4.48 -15.60 -2.61
N ILE A 73 -3.43 -15.50 -3.41
CA ILE A 73 -3.00 -14.27 -4.09
C ILE A 73 -2.88 -14.64 -5.57
N LEU A 74 -3.93 -14.35 -6.33
CA LEU A 74 -4.00 -14.71 -7.75
C LEU A 74 -3.50 -13.56 -8.60
N TYR A 75 -2.42 -13.78 -9.34
CA TYR A 75 -1.94 -12.89 -10.39
C TYR A 75 -2.22 -13.54 -11.74
N ASN A 76 -3.12 -12.97 -12.54
CA ASN A 76 -3.56 -13.57 -13.81
C ASN A 76 -3.83 -15.09 -13.66
N GLU A 77 -4.64 -15.47 -12.67
CA GLU A 77 -4.98 -16.86 -12.33
C GLU A 77 -3.85 -17.70 -11.70
N LEU A 78 -2.61 -17.22 -11.67
CA LEU A 78 -1.51 -17.89 -10.99
C LEU A 78 -1.50 -17.56 -9.50
N ASN A 79 -1.68 -18.57 -8.65
CA ASN A 79 -1.59 -18.35 -7.19
C ASN A 79 -0.13 -18.17 -6.78
N LEU A 80 0.16 -17.01 -6.17
CA LEU A 80 1.50 -16.65 -5.68
C LEU A 80 1.79 -17.29 -4.33
N VAL A 81 0.77 -17.67 -3.55
CA VAL A 81 0.97 -18.31 -2.24
C VAL A 81 1.55 -19.70 -2.44
N GLY A 82 2.69 -19.97 -1.81
CA GLY A 82 3.36 -21.27 -1.89
C GLY A 82 4.22 -21.47 -3.14
N LEU A 83 4.39 -20.46 -3.99
CA LEU A 83 5.36 -20.53 -5.08
C LEU A 83 6.79 -20.75 -4.54
N ASN A 84 7.56 -21.53 -5.28
CA ASN A 84 8.98 -21.64 -4.99
C ASN A 84 9.77 -20.42 -5.47
N GLU A 85 10.94 -20.19 -4.90
CA GLU A 85 11.77 -19.01 -5.17
C GLU A 85 12.14 -18.86 -6.66
N SER A 86 12.36 -19.96 -7.37
CA SER A 86 12.69 -19.93 -8.80
C SER A 86 11.55 -19.37 -9.66
N LEU A 87 10.30 -19.63 -9.28
CA LEU A 87 9.13 -19.07 -9.97
C LEU A 87 8.89 -17.61 -9.55
N PHE A 88 9.05 -17.29 -8.27
CA PHE A 88 8.97 -15.91 -7.80
C PHE A 88 9.98 -14.99 -8.49
N ASN A 89 11.21 -15.46 -8.71
CA ASN A 89 12.25 -14.68 -9.40
C ASN A 89 11.89 -14.33 -10.86
N LYS A 90 10.96 -15.05 -11.48
CA LYS A 90 10.44 -14.71 -12.82
C LYS A 90 9.31 -13.67 -12.77
N ILE A 91 8.75 -13.43 -11.61
CA ILE A 91 7.61 -12.51 -11.40
C ILE A 91 8.11 -11.19 -10.82
N ARG A 92 8.96 -11.26 -9.81
CA ARG A 92 9.57 -10.06 -9.19
C ARG A 92 10.39 -9.30 -10.20
N GLY A 93 10.14 -8.00 -10.32
CA GLY A 93 10.82 -7.10 -11.22
C GLY A 93 10.37 -7.17 -12.69
N ASP A 94 9.87 -8.30 -13.16
CA ASP A 94 9.32 -8.45 -14.52
C ASP A 94 7.82 -8.18 -14.59
N LYS A 95 7.03 -8.83 -13.74
CA LYS A 95 5.57 -8.74 -13.73
C LYS A 95 5.02 -7.85 -12.62
N ILE A 96 5.68 -7.90 -11.46
CA ILE A 96 5.34 -7.12 -10.28
C ILE A 96 6.58 -6.33 -9.85
N GLY A 97 6.51 -5.01 -9.98
CA GLY A 97 7.53 -4.08 -9.50
C GLY A 97 7.21 -3.63 -8.07
N MET A 98 8.23 -3.35 -7.27
CA MET A 98 8.05 -2.82 -5.92
C MET A 98 8.94 -1.62 -5.67
N ILE A 99 8.33 -0.55 -5.16
CA ILE A 99 8.96 0.66 -4.66
C ILE A 99 8.92 0.59 -3.15
N PHE A 100 10.09 0.50 -2.51
CA PHE A 100 10.22 0.37 -1.07
C PHE A 100 10.20 1.72 -0.36
N GLN A 101 9.82 1.73 0.89
CA GLN A 101 9.69 2.92 1.75
C GLN A 101 11.01 3.69 1.92
N ASP A 102 12.15 2.99 2.05
CA ASP A 102 13.47 3.61 2.25
C ASP A 102 14.37 3.39 1.04
N PRO A 103 14.60 4.43 0.22
CA PRO A 103 15.48 4.33 -0.94
C PRO A 103 16.94 4.08 -0.56
N LEU A 104 17.39 4.49 0.63
CA LEU A 104 18.76 4.21 1.09
C LEU A 104 18.97 2.74 1.41
N ALA A 105 17.97 2.10 2.03
CA ALA A 105 18.03 0.67 2.31
C ALA A 105 17.89 -0.18 1.03
N SER A 106 17.24 0.36 0.00
CA SER A 106 16.99 -0.35 -1.27
C SER A 106 18.17 -0.29 -2.24
N LEU A 107 19.01 0.72 -2.14
CA LEU A 107 20.14 0.93 -3.05
C LEU A 107 21.46 0.42 -2.44
N ASN A 108 22.26 -0.27 -3.25
CA ASN A 108 23.61 -0.66 -2.87
C ASN A 108 24.54 0.56 -2.90
N PRO A 109 25.11 1.01 -1.76
CA PRO A 109 25.94 2.20 -1.71
C PRO A 109 27.27 2.07 -2.46
N LEU A 110 27.68 0.86 -2.81
CA LEU A 110 28.96 0.57 -3.48
C LEU A 110 28.82 0.39 -5.00
N MET A 111 27.59 0.51 -5.55
CA MET A 111 27.32 0.40 -6.98
C MET A 111 26.79 1.71 -7.53
N ARG A 112 27.11 2.02 -8.78
CA ARG A 112 26.52 3.16 -9.50
C ARG A 112 25.04 2.93 -9.69
N VAL A 113 24.25 3.99 -9.66
CA VAL A 113 22.79 3.86 -9.74
C VAL A 113 22.33 3.36 -11.10
N GLY A 114 23.03 3.72 -12.18
CA GLY A 114 22.76 3.20 -13.51
C GLY A 114 22.96 1.69 -13.61
N ASP A 115 24.04 1.17 -13.00
CA ASP A 115 24.32 -0.26 -12.97
C ASP A 115 23.26 -1.04 -12.20
N GLN A 116 22.73 -0.47 -11.11
CA GLN A 116 21.66 -1.11 -10.33
C GLN A 116 20.35 -1.22 -11.13
N VAL A 117 19.99 -0.19 -11.91
CA VAL A 117 18.84 -0.26 -12.82
C VAL A 117 19.11 -1.26 -13.95
N ALA A 118 20.32 -1.27 -14.51
CA ALA A 118 20.74 -2.21 -15.56
C ALA A 118 20.70 -3.67 -15.08
N GLU A 119 20.99 -3.92 -13.79
CA GLU A 119 20.96 -5.24 -13.20
C GLU A 119 19.56 -5.87 -13.28
N THR A 120 18.49 -5.10 -13.04
CA THR A 120 17.10 -5.57 -13.22
C THR A 120 16.86 -6.04 -14.65
N LEU A 121 17.30 -5.27 -15.64
CA LEU A 121 17.18 -5.63 -17.05
C LEU A 121 18.06 -6.85 -17.41
N TYR A 122 19.22 -6.99 -16.79
CA TYR A 122 20.11 -8.11 -17.01
C TYR A 122 19.49 -9.45 -16.63
N TYR A 123 18.77 -9.51 -15.51
CA TYR A 123 18.16 -10.75 -15.03
C TYR A 123 16.84 -11.10 -15.72
N HIS A 124 16.16 -10.13 -16.31
CA HIS A 124 14.80 -10.31 -16.85
C HIS A 124 14.68 -10.16 -18.36
N THR A 125 15.76 -9.79 -19.05
CA THR A 125 15.72 -9.57 -20.53
C THR A 125 16.98 -10.15 -21.19
N ASP A 126 16.88 -10.39 -22.50
CA ASP A 126 18.02 -10.84 -23.34
C ASP A 126 18.77 -9.65 -23.95
N MET A 127 18.63 -8.43 -23.41
CA MET A 127 19.30 -7.24 -23.94
C MET A 127 20.81 -7.35 -23.78
N ASP A 128 21.56 -6.98 -24.79
CA ASP A 128 23.00 -6.77 -24.68
C ASP A 128 23.34 -5.53 -23.82
N GLU A 129 24.57 -5.37 -23.43
CA GLU A 129 25.04 -4.30 -22.54
C GLU A 129 24.72 -2.91 -23.09
N LYS A 130 24.92 -2.69 -24.40
CA LYS A 130 24.66 -1.41 -25.04
C LYS A 130 23.17 -1.07 -25.03
N THR A 131 22.31 -2.03 -25.32
CA THR A 131 20.86 -1.86 -25.32
C THR A 131 20.34 -1.63 -23.89
N ARG A 132 20.88 -2.35 -22.89
CA ARG A 132 20.56 -2.11 -21.48
C ARG A 132 20.92 -0.70 -21.02
N HIS A 133 22.14 -0.25 -21.34
CA HIS A 133 22.56 1.12 -21.03
C HIS A 133 21.61 2.15 -21.65
N ALA A 134 21.32 2.05 -22.93
CA ALA A 134 20.37 2.94 -23.61
C ALA A 134 18.98 2.92 -22.93
N ARG A 135 18.50 1.73 -22.55
CA ARG A 135 17.22 1.60 -21.83
C ARG A 135 17.25 2.26 -20.46
N VAL A 136 18.35 2.17 -19.71
CA VAL A 136 18.48 2.86 -18.42
C VAL A 136 18.42 4.37 -18.61
N ILE A 137 19.07 4.92 -19.65
CA ILE A 137 19.00 6.34 -19.97
C ILE A 137 17.57 6.78 -20.31
N GLU A 138 16.81 5.95 -21.07
CA GLU A 138 15.39 6.20 -21.30
C GLU A 138 14.58 6.21 -19.99
N LEU A 139 14.82 5.25 -19.10
CA LEU A 139 14.16 5.18 -17.78
C LEU A 139 14.48 6.40 -16.92
N PHE A 140 15.73 6.83 -16.89
CA PHE A 140 16.13 8.04 -16.17
C PHE A 140 15.46 9.30 -16.73
N ASN A 141 15.30 9.39 -18.05
CA ASN A 141 14.50 10.46 -18.66
C ASN A 141 13.02 10.36 -18.24
N GLN A 142 12.45 9.15 -18.27
CA GLN A 142 11.05 8.90 -17.91
C GLN A 142 10.76 9.29 -16.46
N VAL A 143 11.66 8.97 -15.52
CA VAL A 143 11.50 9.36 -14.11
C VAL A 143 11.98 10.80 -13.82
N GLY A 144 12.33 11.58 -14.84
CA GLY A 144 12.72 12.99 -14.70
C GLY A 144 14.07 13.22 -14.02
N MET A 145 15.05 12.32 -14.22
CA MET A 145 16.42 12.54 -13.75
C MET A 145 17.08 13.65 -14.58
N PRO A 146 17.75 14.65 -13.96
CA PRO A 146 18.52 15.62 -14.70
C PRO A 146 19.75 14.94 -15.29
N LYS A 147 20.11 15.28 -16.54
CA LYS A 147 21.33 14.78 -17.20
C LYS A 147 21.53 13.26 -17.01
N PRO A 148 20.69 12.39 -17.57
CA PRO A 148 20.67 10.96 -17.31
C PRO A 148 22.02 10.25 -17.44
N GLU A 149 22.84 10.64 -18.43
CA GLU A 149 24.18 10.06 -18.65
C GLU A 149 25.13 10.35 -17.46
N GLU A 150 25.09 11.57 -16.90
CA GLU A 150 25.91 11.91 -15.72
C GLU A 150 25.36 11.17 -14.48
N MET A 151 24.03 11.09 -14.34
CA MET A 151 23.38 10.41 -13.23
C MET A 151 23.68 8.90 -13.22
N TYR A 152 23.78 8.26 -14.39
CA TYR A 152 24.12 6.84 -14.50
C TYR A 152 25.39 6.48 -13.72
N GLU A 153 26.41 7.34 -13.80
CA GLU A 153 27.73 7.13 -13.22
C GLU A 153 27.81 7.45 -11.71
N MET A 154 26.76 8.05 -11.12
CA MET A 154 26.74 8.45 -9.73
C MET A 154 26.44 7.30 -8.78
N TYR A 155 26.88 7.45 -7.54
CA TYR A 155 26.57 6.55 -6.44
C TYR A 155 25.38 7.08 -5.61
N PRO A 156 24.66 6.22 -4.87
CA PRO A 156 23.50 6.64 -4.07
C PRO A 156 23.78 7.80 -3.10
N HIS A 157 24.95 7.84 -2.49
CA HIS A 157 25.34 8.89 -1.53
C HIS A 157 25.56 10.26 -2.16
N GLU A 158 25.74 10.33 -3.48
CA GLU A 158 25.91 11.59 -4.23
C GLU A 158 24.58 12.22 -4.64
N LEU A 159 23.47 11.48 -4.46
CA LEU A 159 22.12 11.89 -4.87
C LEU A 159 21.30 12.45 -3.69
N SER A 160 20.40 13.40 -3.97
CA SER A 160 19.37 13.84 -3.03
C SER A 160 18.35 12.73 -2.77
N GLY A 161 17.54 12.88 -1.70
CA GLY A 161 16.48 11.92 -1.37
C GLY A 161 15.50 11.68 -2.53
N GLY A 162 15.01 12.75 -3.16
CA GLY A 162 14.11 12.67 -4.31
C GLY A 162 14.75 12.01 -5.54
N LEU A 163 16.04 12.23 -5.79
CA LEU A 163 16.75 11.56 -6.90
C LEU A 163 16.95 10.08 -6.61
N ARG A 164 17.28 9.70 -5.38
CA ARG A 164 17.32 8.27 -4.97
C ARG A 164 15.98 7.59 -5.17
N GLN A 165 14.89 8.26 -4.78
CA GLN A 165 13.54 7.72 -4.98
C GLN A 165 13.24 7.51 -6.47
N ARG A 166 13.63 8.45 -7.35
CA ARG A 166 13.49 8.30 -8.80
C ARG A 166 14.30 7.11 -9.34
N VAL A 167 15.48 6.83 -8.80
CA VAL A 167 16.25 5.61 -9.15
C VAL A 167 15.51 4.35 -8.74
N VAL A 168 14.97 4.29 -7.52
CA VAL A 168 14.17 3.13 -7.04
C VAL A 168 12.93 2.92 -7.91
N ILE A 169 12.25 4.01 -8.30
CA ILE A 169 11.12 3.94 -9.24
C ILE A 169 11.59 3.40 -10.60
N ALA A 170 12.71 3.91 -11.15
CA ALA A 170 13.27 3.42 -12.42
C ALA A 170 13.59 1.92 -12.37
N MET A 171 14.13 1.41 -11.26
CA MET A 171 14.35 -0.01 -11.04
C MET A 171 13.03 -0.79 -11.05
N ALA A 172 12.02 -0.30 -10.35
CA ALA A 172 10.72 -0.98 -10.23
C ALA A 172 9.98 -1.08 -11.58
N ILE A 173 10.14 -0.09 -12.47
CA ILE A 173 9.44 -0.04 -13.77
C ILE A 173 10.29 -0.52 -14.96
N ALA A 174 11.54 -0.95 -14.73
CA ALA A 174 12.51 -1.26 -15.78
C ALA A 174 11.99 -2.25 -16.81
N CYS A 175 11.32 -3.30 -16.37
CA CYS A 175 10.74 -4.36 -17.19
C CYS A 175 9.27 -4.10 -17.58
N LYS A 176 8.72 -2.92 -17.34
CA LYS A 176 7.31 -2.56 -17.58
C LYS A 176 6.32 -3.54 -16.91
N PRO A 177 6.35 -3.64 -15.59
CA PRO A 177 5.50 -4.57 -14.86
C PRO A 177 4.01 -4.20 -15.02
N GLU A 178 3.14 -5.21 -14.94
CA GLU A 178 1.68 -5.02 -14.98
C GLU A 178 1.15 -4.55 -13.60
N VAL A 179 1.84 -4.89 -12.51
CA VAL A 179 1.50 -4.47 -11.16
C VAL A 179 2.67 -3.72 -10.53
N ILE A 180 2.40 -2.58 -9.94
CA ILE A 180 3.39 -1.79 -9.18
C ILE A 180 2.89 -1.68 -7.74
N ILE A 181 3.71 -2.06 -6.78
CA ILE A 181 3.45 -1.86 -5.36
C ILE A 181 4.33 -0.71 -4.89
N ALA A 182 3.73 0.38 -4.45
CA ALA A 182 4.43 1.53 -3.89
C ALA A 182 4.19 1.59 -2.38
N ASP A 183 5.16 1.14 -1.60
CA ASP A 183 5.07 1.12 -0.12
C ASP A 183 5.65 2.42 0.44
N GLU A 184 4.78 3.34 0.83
CA GLU A 184 5.09 4.68 1.35
C GLU A 184 6.14 5.44 0.49
N PRO A 185 5.91 5.60 -0.83
CA PRO A 185 6.93 6.06 -1.78
C PRO A 185 7.39 7.49 -1.57
N THR A 186 6.72 8.25 -0.72
CA THR A 186 7.00 9.67 -0.47
C THR A 186 7.46 9.95 0.97
N THR A 187 7.58 8.93 1.80
CA THR A 187 8.04 9.09 3.19
C THR A 187 9.43 9.71 3.24
N ALA A 188 9.63 10.68 4.14
CA ALA A 188 10.85 11.46 4.34
C ALA A 188 11.25 12.38 3.16
N LEU A 189 10.34 12.68 2.25
CA LEU A 189 10.51 13.70 1.20
C LEU A 189 9.80 14.99 1.60
N ASP A 190 10.30 16.13 1.10
CA ASP A 190 9.58 17.40 1.23
C ASP A 190 8.30 17.43 0.37
N VAL A 191 7.34 18.26 0.74
CA VAL A 191 6.00 18.31 0.11
C VAL A 191 6.07 18.52 -1.41
N THR A 192 7.00 19.33 -1.89
CA THR A 192 7.14 19.60 -3.32
C THR A 192 7.64 18.37 -4.08
N ILE A 193 8.63 17.67 -3.54
CA ILE A 193 9.14 16.42 -4.15
C ILE A 193 8.10 15.31 -4.02
N GLN A 194 7.37 15.25 -2.92
CA GLN A 194 6.27 14.29 -2.74
C GLN A 194 5.24 14.41 -3.86
N ALA A 195 4.72 15.62 -4.15
CA ALA A 195 3.79 15.84 -5.25
C ALA A 195 4.37 15.38 -6.60
N GLN A 196 5.62 15.71 -6.90
CA GLN A 196 6.29 15.29 -8.14
C GLN A 196 6.44 13.76 -8.27
N ILE A 197 6.64 13.04 -7.17
CA ILE A 197 6.73 11.57 -7.18
C ILE A 197 5.35 10.95 -7.43
N LEU A 198 4.29 11.54 -6.89
CA LEU A 198 2.92 11.06 -7.11
C LEU A 198 2.48 11.30 -8.56
N ASP A 199 2.68 12.49 -9.09
CA ASP A 199 2.44 12.81 -10.51
C ASP A 199 3.20 11.83 -11.43
N LEU A 200 4.46 11.54 -11.09
CA LEU A 200 5.27 10.56 -11.82
C LEU A 200 4.66 9.15 -11.80
N LEU A 201 4.15 8.68 -10.64
CA LEU A 201 3.52 7.37 -10.53
C LEU A 201 2.23 7.28 -11.35
N GLU A 202 1.41 8.34 -11.35
CA GLU A 202 0.22 8.42 -12.20
C GLU A 202 0.58 8.41 -13.69
N ASP A 203 1.59 9.18 -14.11
CA ASP A 203 2.05 9.20 -15.50
C ASP A 203 2.56 7.83 -15.94
N ILE A 204 3.31 7.14 -15.09
CA ILE A 204 3.77 5.77 -15.33
C ILE A 204 2.58 4.83 -15.50
N GLN A 205 1.61 4.88 -14.60
CA GLN A 205 0.41 4.05 -14.63
C GLN A 205 -0.35 4.25 -15.96
N LYS A 206 -0.62 5.51 -16.34
CA LYS A 206 -1.32 5.85 -17.58
C LYS A 206 -0.57 5.39 -18.85
N GLN A 207 0.77 5.48 -18.85
CA GLN A 207 1.60 5.09 -19.99
C GLN A 207 1.76 3.58 -20.13
N SER A 208 1.86 2.86 -19.02
CA SER A 208 2.10 1.41 -18.99
C SER A 208 0.83 0.57 -18.90
N HIS A 209 -0.32 1.19 -18.62
CA HIS A 209 -1.57 0.51 -18.34
C HIS A 209 -1.43 -0.52 -17.19
N SER A 210 -0.60 -0.20 -16.19
CA SER A 210 -0.41 -1.02 -15.00
C SER A 210 -1.49 -0.73 -13.94
N GLY A 211 -1.67 -1.66 -13.00
CA GLY A 211 -2.36 -1.39 -11.75
C GLY A 211 -1.36 -1.02 -10.67
N ILE A 212 -1.69 -0.06 -9.81
CA ILE A 212 -0.83 0.37 -8.69
C ILE A 212 -1.51 0.06 -7.35
N ILE A 213 -0.79 -0.59 -6.44
CA ILE A 213 -1.13 -0.63 -5.02
C ILE A 213 -0.30 0.47 -4.33
N LEU A 214 -0.97 1.53 -3.89
CA LEU A 214 -0.35 2.64 -3.18
C LEU A 214 -0.57 2.49 -1.67
N ILE A 215 0.47 2.18 -0.93
CA ILE A 215 0.43 2.13 0.53
C ILE A 215 0.89 3.46 1.07
N THR A 216 0.04 4.11 1.87
CA THR A 216 0.35 5.40 2.49
C THR A 216 -0.45 5.60 3.77
N HIS A 217 0.01 6.53 4.61
CA HIS A 217 -0.77 7.05 5.74
C HIS A 217 -1.29 8.48 5.47
N ASP A 218 -0.96 9.06 4.32
CA ASP A 218 -1.38 10.39 3.91
C ASP A 218 -2.68 10.33 3.09
N LEU A 219 -3.78 10.70 3.73
CA LEU A 219 -5.10 10.72 3.11
C LEU A 219 -5.26 11.83 2.06
N GLY A 220 -4.49 12.92 2.17
CA GLY A 220 -4.47 13.98 1.16
C GLY A 220 -3.98 13.45 -0.18
N VAL A 221 -2.89 12.67 -0.15
CA VAL A 221 -2.37 11.94 -1.32
C VAL A 221 -3.44 11.02 -1.92
N VAL A 222 -4.12 10.26 -1.07
CA VAL A 222 -5.14 9.29 -1.51
C VAL A 222 -6.30 9.98 -2.20
N ALA A 223 -6.76 11.12 -1.67
CA ALA A 223 -7.87 11.89 -2.24
C ALA A 223 -7.59 12.37 -3.67
N GLU A 224 -6.33 12.65 -3.99
CA GLU A 224 -5.90 13.17 -5.29
C GLU A 224 -5.58 12.07 -6.31
N THR A 225 -5.08 10.91 -5.86
CA THR A 225 -4.46 9.92 -6.75
C THR A 225 -5.20 8.59 -6.86
N ALA A 226 -5.98 8.18 -5.85
CA ALA A 226 -6.55 6.84 -5.81
C ALA A 226 -7.92 6.74 -6.52
N ASP A 227 -8.18 5.57 -7.11
CA ASP A 227 -9.51 5.19 -7.62
C ASP A 227 -10.32 4.46 -6.55
N GLU A 228 -9.71 3.47 -5.89
CA GLU A 228 -10.29 2.73 -4.76
C GLU A 228 -9.42 2.89 -3.51
N VAL A 229 -10.07 2.84 -2.35
CA VAL A 229 -9.42 2.94 -1.04
C VAL A 229 -9.82 1.77 -0.16
N ALA A 230 -8.83 1.10 0.40
CA ALA A 230 -8.98 0.08 1.44
C ALA A 230 -8.38 0.60 2.75
N VAL A 231 -9.22 0.83 3.73
CA VAL A 231 -8.81 1.29 5.07
C VAL A 231 -8.46 0.07 5.92
N MET A 232 -7.23 0.03 6.41
CA MET A 232 -6.70 -1.08 7.19
C MET A 232 -6.48 -0.69 8.65
N TYR A 233 -7.01 -1.48 9.56
CA TYR A 233 -6.77 -1.35 10.99
C TYR A 233 -6.44 -2.69 11.61
N ALA A 234 -5.37 -2.72 12.41
CA ALA A 234 -4.98 -3.89 13.23
C ALA A 234 -5.02 -5.22 12.45
N GLY A 235 -4.49 -5.25 11.22
CA GLY A 235 -4.40 -6.44 10.37
C GLY A 235 -5.62 -6.72 9.50
N GLN A 236 -6.71 -5.97 9.60
CA GLN A 236 -7.95 -6.21 8.85
C GLN A 236 -8.33 -5.02 7.98
N ILE A 237 -8.91 -5.28 6.81
CA ILE A 237 -9.61 -4.25 6.04
C ILE A 237 -10.94 -3.99 6.74
N VAL A 238 -11.11 -2.75 7.20
CA VAL A 238 -12.30 -2.32 7.96
C VAL A 238 -13.32 -1.60 7.09
N GLU A 239 -12.86 -0.93 6.04
CA GLU A 239 -13.72 -0.30 5.06
C GLU A 239 -13.05 -0.28 3.69
N LYS A 240 -13.83 -0.46 2.62
CA LYS A 240 -13.35 -0.39 1.23
C LYS A 240 -14.43 0.20 0.34
N SER A 241 -14.08 1.18 -0.49
CA SER A 241 -14.94 1.74 -1.54
C SER A 241 -14.13 2.56 -2.53
N ASP A 242 -14.79 3.15 -3.54
CA ASP A 242 -14.21 4.21 -4.34
C ASP A 242 -13.78 5.40 -3.46
N VAL A 243 -12.78 6.15 -3.92
CA VAL A 243 -12.19 7.26 -3.15
C VAL A 243 -13.24 8.29 -2.73
N LYS A 244 -14.14 8.67 -3.64
CA LYS A 244 -15.18 9.67 -3.37
C LYS A 244 -16.10 9.23 -2.23
N THR A 245 -16.56 7.98 -2.25
CA THR A 245 -17.44 7.42 -1.21
C THR A 245 -16.74 7.40 0.15
N ILE A 246 -15.45 7.02 0.21
CA ILE A 246 -14.68 7.03 1.47
C ILE A 246 -14.58 8.43 2.07
N PHE A 247 -14.38 9.46 1.24
CA PHE A 247 -14.24 10.84 1.73
C PHE A 247 -15.58 11.54 2.01
N GLU A 248 -16.62 11.28 1.22
CA GLU A 248 -17.93 11.95 1.37
C GLU A 248 -18.86 11.22 2.36
N ASN A 249 -18.75 9.89 2.45
CA ASN A 249 -19.64 9.05 3.27
C ASN A 249 -18.90 7.90 3.97
N PRO A 250 -17.88 8.19 4.79
CA PRO A 250 -17.19 7.17 5.57
C PRO A 250 -18.12 6.57 6.62
N LEU A 251 -18.11 5.26 6.77
CA LEU A 251 -19.01 4.57 7.70
C LEU A 251 -18.28 4.00 8.90
N HIS A 252 -17.18 3.27 8.69
CA HIS A 252 -16.48 2.64 9.80
C HIS A 252 -15.95 3.69 10.80
N PRO A 253 -16.13 3.49 12.11
CA PRO A 253 -15.67 4.45 13.13
C PRO A 253 -14.21 4.87 12.98
N TYR A 254 -13.33 3.94 12.63
CA TYR A 254 -11.93 4.23 12.40
C TYR A 254 -11.71 5.13 11.18
N THR A 255 -12.38 4.86 10.05
CA THR A 255 -12.30 5.70 8.84
C THR A 255 -12.76 7.12 9.14
N ARG A 256 -13.89 7.27 9.82
CA ARG A 256 -14.41 8.58 10.24
C ARG A 256 -13.41 9.33 11.14
N SER A 257 -12.81 8.62 12.09
CA SER A 257 -11.80 9.20 12.98
C SER A 257 -10.53 9.61 12.25
N LEU A 258 -10.07 8.80 11.26
CA LEU A 258 -8.91 9.14 10.43
C LEU A 258 -9.16 10.42 9.62
N LEU A 259 -10.31 10.53 8.97
CA LEU A 259 -10.66 11.70 8.16
C LEU A 259 -10.84 12.96 9.01
N ASN A 260 -11.43 12.85 10.21
CA ASN A 260 -11.58 13.98 11.14
C ASN A 260 -10.26 14.43 11.77
N SER A 261 -9.20 13.61 11.71
CA SER A 261 -7.87 14.01 12.18
C SER A 261 -7.05 14.78 11.13
N MET A 262 -7.58 14.93 9.91
CA MET A 262 -6.93 15.73 8.85
C MET A 262 -7.11 17.23 9.14
N PRO A 263 -6.05 18.04 8.94
CA PRO A 263 -6.17 19.49 9.00
C PRO A 263 -7.18 19.96 7.94
N GLN A 264 -8.26 20.61 8.36
CA GLN A 264 -9.18 21.27 7.44
C GLN A 264 -8.62 22.64 7.07
N SER A 265 -8.72 23.02 5.78
CA SER A 265 -8.15 24.26 5.25
C SER A 265 -8.87 25.54 5.70
N ASP A 266 -10.03 25.43 6.31
CA ASP A 266 -10.78 26.57 6.83
C ASP A 266 -10.49 26.74 8.32
N ASP A 267 -9.69 27.77 8.62
CA ASP A 267 -9.34 28.29 9.94
C ASP A 267 -10.54 28.45 10.87
N THR A 268 -10.94 27.41 11.50
CA THR A 268 -11.70 27.51 12.74
C THR A 268 -10.86 26.90 13.84
N ASP A 269 -10.79 27.58 15.00
CA ASP A 269 -10.17 27.12 16.25
C ASP A 269 -10.83 25.83 16.82
N GLU A 270 -11.26 24.92 15.96
CA GLU A 270 -11.74 23.60 16.38
C GLU A 270 -10.55 22.69 16.60
N ASP A 271 -10.45 22.19 17.82
CA ASP A 271 -9.43 21.22 18.19
C ASP A 271 -9.49 20.01 17.25
N LEU A 272 -8.37 19.69 16.59
CA LEU A 272 -8.26 18.50 15.73
C LEU A 272 -8.69 17.26 16.50
N HIS A 273 -9.60 16.49 15.92
CA HIS A 273 -10.04 15.24 16.54
C HIS A 273 -8.88 14.24 16.62
N VAL A 274 -8.47 13.92 17.82
CA VAL A 274 -7.38 12.97 18.08
C VAL A 274 -7.94 11.58 18.26
N ILE A 275 -7.49 10.61 17.46
CA ILE A 275 -7.83 9.21 17.66
C ILE A 275 -7.14 8.72 18.93
N HIS A 276 -7.89 8.52 20.01
CA HIS A 276 -7.34 8.08 21.29
C HIS A 276 -6.72 6.68 21.21
N GLY A 277 -5.60 6.49 21.93
CA GLY A 277 -4.88 5.22 21.96
C GLY A 277 -3.99 4.97 20.73
N THR A 278 -3.49 3.77 20.61
CA THR A 278 -2.59 3.33 19.52
C THR A 278 -3.04 1.99 18.96
N VAL A 279 -2.61 1.68 17.74
CA VAL A 279 -2.78 0.33 17.18
C VAL A 279 -2.15 -0.70 18.12
N PRO A 280 -2.88 -1.74 18.54
CA PRO A 280 -2.33 -2.74 19.44
C PRO A 280 -1.16 -3.46 18.78
N SER A 281 -0.11 -3.73 19.56
CA SER A 281 1.02 -4.52 19.07
C SER A 281 0.54 -5.91 18.63
N LEU A 282 1.25 -6.51 17.67
CA LEU A 282 0.89 -7.81 17.09
C LEU A 282 0.59 -8.90 18.13
N LYS A 283 1.32 -8.90 19.26
CA LYS A 283 1.12 -9.85 20.37
C LYS A 283 -0.16 -9.55 21.17
N ASN A 284 -0.53 -8.29 21.30
CA ASN A 284 -1.65 -7.82 22.12
C ASN A 284 -2.92 -7.55 21.30
N MET A 285 -2.87 -7.80 20.01
CA MET A 285 -4.00 -7.60 19.10
C MET A 285 -5.16 -8.53 19.45
N PRO A 286 -6.40 -8.01 19.62
CA PRO A 286 -7.57 -8.83 19.81
C PRO A 286 -7.75 -9.84 18.67
N ARG A 287 -8.07 -11.09 19.01
CA ARG A 287 -8.26 -12.17 18.02
C ARG A 287 -9.73 -12.48 17.76
N THR A 288 -10.62 -11.93 18.60
CA THR A 288 -12.07 -12.05 18.51
C THR A 288 -12.69 -10.67 18.73
N GLY A 289 -13.89 -10.47 18.19
CA GLY A 289 -14.59 -9.20 18.30
C GLY A 289 -14.02 -8.08 17.42
N ASP A 290 -14.67 -6.93 17.51
CA ASP A 290 -14.25 -5.73 16.80
C ASP A 290 -12.94 -5.16 17.41
N ARG A 291 -11.89 -5.12 16.60
CA ARG A 291 -10.56 -4.67 17.03
C ARG A 291 -10.51 -3.18 17.37
N PHE A 292 -11.42 -2.39 16.85
CA PHE A 292 -11.50 -0.96 17.13
C PHE A 292 -12.33 -0.62 18.38
N ALA A 293 -13.14 -1.56 18.89
CA ALA A 293 -14.04 -1.35 20.05
C ALA A 293 -13.33 -0.74 21.26
N ALA A 294 -12.09 -1.14 21.53
CA ALA A 294 -11.31 -0.62 22.67
C ALA A 294 -10.98 0.88 22.55
N ARG A 295 -11.06 1.46 21.35
CA ARG A 295 -10.78 2.89 21.10
C ARG A 295 -12.04 3.74 21.05
N ILE A 296 -13.22 3.11 21.11
CA ILE A 296 -14.55 3.77 21.16
C ILE A 296 -15.40 3.19 22.32
N PRO A 297 -14.92 3.28 23.57
CA PRO A 297 -15.54 2.63 24.71
C PRO A 297 -16.94 3.18 25.05
N TRP A 298 -17.31 4.35 24.52
CA TRP A 298 -18.66 4.94 24.67
C TRP A 298 -19.71 4.29 23.75
N ILE A 299 -19.29 3.50 22.75
CA ILE A 299 -20.22 2.71 21.94
C ILE A 299 -20.52 1.40 22.68
N PRO A 300 -21.82 1.06 22.89
CA PRO A 300 -22.18 -0.11 23.67
C PRO A 300 -21.70 -1.41 23.01
N ALA A 301 -21.29 -2.38 23.83
CA ALA A 301 -20.80 -3.68 23.35
C ALA A 301 -21.82 -4.39 22.43
N SER A 302 -23.12 -4.18 22.64
CA SER A 302 -24.19 -4.74 21.81
C SER A 302 -24.24 -4.17 20.38
N ALA A 303 -23.56 -3.07 20.10
CA ALA A 303 -23.45 -2.51 18.75
C ALA A 303 -22.37 -3.19 17.91
N HIS A 304 -21.41 -3.87 18.59
CA HIS A 304 -20.33 -4.60 17.93
C HIS A 304 -20.72 -6.05 17.68
N GLU A 305 -20.32 -6.59 16.55
CA GLU A 305 -20.45 -8.01 16.26
C GLU A 305 -19.45 -8.84 17.09
N GLU A 306 -19.86 -10.00 17.59
CA GLU A 306 -18.95 -10.95 18.26
C GLU A 306 -17.90 -11.49 17.28
N GLU A 307 -18.32 -11.74 16.04
CA GLU A 307 -17.47 -12.12 14.91
C GLU A 307 -17.67 -11.11 13.77
N PRO A 308 -16.91 -9.99 13.75
CA PRO A 308 -17.08 -8.93 12.77
C PRO A 308 -16.89 -9.43 11.34
N LYS A 309 -17.93 -9.32 10.53
CA LYS A 309 -17.92 -9.67 9.10
C LYS A 309 -17.85 -8.43 8.25
N VAL A 310 -17.43 -8.62 7.00
CA VAL A 310 -17.48 -7.59 5.98
C VAL A 310 -18.86 -7.60 5.35
N HIS A 311 -19.53 -6.44 5.36
CA HIS A 311 -20.88 -6.25 4.80
C HIS A 311 -20.80 -5.31 3.60
N GLU A 312 -21.41 -5.68 2.50
CA GLU A 312 -21.66 -4.75 1.40
C GLU A 312 -22.87 -3.89 1.76
N VAL A 313 -22.63 -2.62 2.08
CA VAL A 313 -23.67 -1.69 2.56
C VAL A 313 -24.30 -0.89 1.43
N ALA A 314 -23.57 -0.76 0.33
CA ALA A 314 -24.02 -0.22 -0.96
C ALA A 314 -23.15 -0.87 -2.05
N PRO A 315 -23.54 -0.84 -3.34
CA PRO A 315 -22.74 -1.41 -4.42
C PRO A 315 -21.29 -0.89 -4.38
N GLY A 316 -20.33 -1.79 -4.18
CA GLY A 316 -18.91 -1.47 -4.08
C GLY A 316 -18.46 -0.81 -2.77
N HIS A 317 -19.34 -0.64 -1.78
CA HIS A 317 -18.99 -0.11 -0.46
C HIS A 317 -19.07 -1.21 0.61
N TRP A 318 -17.94 -1.59 1.15
CA TRP A 318 -17.77 -2.70 2.08
C TRP A 318 -17.29 -2.18 3.43
N VAL A 319 -17.96 -2.62 4.50
CA VAL A 319 -17.64 -2.21 5.88
C VAL A 319 -17.61 -3.43 6.78
N ARG A 320 -16.57 -3.55 7.60
CA ARG A 320 -16.46 -4.61 8.61
C ARG A 320 -17.17 -4.19 9.90
N CYS A 321 -17.88 -5.11 10.53
CA CYS A 321 -18.71 -4.87 11.69
C CYS A 321 -19.95 -3.98 11.41
N THR A 322 -20.93 -4.02 12.28
CA THR A 322 -22.17 -3.20 12.20
C THR A 322 -22.17 -2.01 13.16
N CYS A 323 -21.10 -1.83 13.94
CA CYS A 323 -20.97 -0.78 14.95
C CYS A 323 -21.11 0.65 14.39
N TRP A 324 -20.81 0.83 13.10
CA TRP A 324 -20.98 2.12 12.42
C TRP A 324 -22.40 2.68 12.48
N LYS A 325 -23.41 1.83 12.59
CA LYS A 325 -24.83 2.25 12.71
C LYS A 325 -25.13 2.99 14.01
N SER A 326 -24.34 2.75 15.04
CA SER A 326 -24.50 3.35 16.37
C SER A 326 -23.38 4.32 16.71
N PHE A 327 -22.40 4.48 15.81
CA PHE A 327 -21.24 5.30 16.06
C PHE A 327 -21.57 6.79 15.99
N HIS A 328 -21.11 7.52 17.00
CA HIS A 328 -21.05 8.99 17.09
C HIS A 328 -19.73 9.35 17.76
N PHE A 329 -19.23 10.54 17.53
CA PHE A 329 -18.06 11.03 18.27
C PHE A 329 -18.44 11.33 19.73
N GLU A 330 -17.47 11.23 20.63
CA GLU A 330 -17.70 11.41 22.06
C GLU A 330 -18.29 12.79 22.37
N ASP A 331 -17.81 13.82 21.69
CA ASP A 331 -18.23 15.21 21.83
C ASP A 331 -19.66 15.49 21.30
N GLU A 332 -20.14 14.72 20.35
CA GLU A 332 -21.50 14.86 19.80
C GLU A 332 -22.60 14.52 20.81
N LYS A 333 -22.29 13.72 21.85
CA LYS A 333 -23.24 13.37 22.91
C LYS A 333 -23.46 14.48 23.93
N THR A 334 -22.51 15.37 24.10
CA THR A 334 -22.63 16.49 25.02
C THR A 334 -23.52 17.61 24.48
N ALA A 335 -23.69 17.70 23.16
CA ALA A 335 -24.52 18.72 22.52
C ALA A 335 -26.01 18.32 22.40
N SER A 336 -26.39 17.05 22.56
CA SER A 336 -27.77 16.54 22.44
C SER A 336 -28.41 16.15 23.79
N GLY A 337 -27.75 16.47 24.88
CA GLY A 337 -28.19 16.14 26.23
C GLY A 337 -28.61 17.38 27.04
N GLU A 338 -29.66 18.11 26.58
CA GLU A 338 -30.56 18.93 27.41
C GLU A 338 -31.99 18.48 27.22
#